data_eaed2198dc632db202f6fa44a3311c9d
#
_entry.id   eaed2198dc632db202f6fa44a3311c9d
#
_cell.length_a   1.000
_cell.length_b   1.000
_cell.length_c   1.000
_cell.angle_alpha   90.00
_cell.angle_beta   90.00
_cell.angle_gamma   90.00
#
_symmetry.space_group_name_H-M   'P 1'
#
loop_
_entity.id
_entity.type
_entity.pdbx_description
1 polymer ?
#
loop_
_entity_poly.entity_id
_entity_poly.type
_entity_poly.pdbx_seq_one_letter_code
_entity_poly.pdbx_strand_id
1 'polypeptide(L)'
;MRNLVLTYNDNELLYLIEEKSEEASEILQEKYLILIKTKIKEMKIPYDKRSDYLEEGLITLNKAVKTFDSKKSSSFYSYFTLLLNRKFIDLLRKRTRDSKIVLVDNLNDYVVDNYIKEEFVFEEPLYLSNIEKEIFKLKFIEGKTSKQIALELELPIKKVYEATDRIKRKSKKVRNDDKN
;
A
#
# COMPACT_ATOMS: atom_id res chain seq x y z
N MET A 1 -14.17 15.00 -11.55
CA MET A 1 -14.46 14.28 -10.31
C MET A 1 -13.31 13.41 -9.78
N ARG A 2 -12.32 12.97 -10.60
CA ARG A 2 -11.23 12.07 -10.15
C ARG A 2 -10.20 12.67 -9.18
N ASN A 3 -10.03 13.99 -9.12
CA ASN A 3 -8.99 14.62 -8.26
C ASN A 3 -9.43 14.85 -6.80
N LEU A 4 -10.72 14.78 -6.49
CA LEU A 4 -11.20 15.00 -5.12
C LEU A 4 -10.93 13.81 -4.18
N VAL A 5 -10.95 12.59 -4.70
CA VAL A 5 -10.80 11.36 -3.90
C VAL A 5 -9.43 11.26 -3.21
N LEU A 6 -8.40 11.88 -3.79
CA LEU A 6 -7.02 11.82 -3.26
C LEU A 6 -6.74 12.89 -2.19
N THR A 7 -7.59 13.90 -2.05
CA THR A 7 -7.39 15.02 -1.10
C THR A 7 -7.87 14.72 0.32
N TYR A 8 -8.75 13.72 0.49
CA TYR A 8 -9.24 13.36 1.81
C TYR A 8 -8.19 12.63 2.65
N ASN A 9 -8.05 13.06 3.92
CA ASN A 9 -7.18 12.40 4.88
C ASN A 9 -7.81 11.07 5.31
N ASP A 10 -7.01 10.01 5.39
CA ASP A 10 -7.48 8.68 5.82
C ASP A 10 -8.13 8.71 7.21
N ASN A 11 -7.59 9.50 8.14
CA ASN A 11 -8.15 9.58 9.49
C ASN A 11 -9.54 10.25 9.50
N GLU A 12 -9.76 11.22 8.64
CA GLU A 12 -11.05 11.90 8.47
C GLU A 12 -12.08 10.95 7.86
N LEU A 13 -11.70 10.23 6.80
CA LEU A 13 -12.58 9.23 6.20
C LEU A 13 -12.92 8.11 7.18
N LEU A 14 -11.95 7.62 7.96
CA LEU A 14 -12.19 6.59 8.96
C LEU A 14 -13.14 7.08 10.06
N TYR A 15 -13.00 8.32 10.52
CA TYR A 15 -13.91 8.92 11.48
C TYR A 15 -15.35 9.01 10.93
N LEU A 16 -15.50 9.49 9.69
CA LEU A 16 -16.82 9.58 9.04
C LEU A 16 -17.44 8.19 8.80
N ILE A 17 -16.63 7.16 8.53
CA ILE A 17 -17.12 5.79 8.40
C ILE A 17 -17.60 5.24 9.75
N GLU A 18 -16.93 5.59 10.85
CA GLU A 18 -17.39 5.25 12.21
C GLU A 18 -18.74 5.89 12.53
N GLU A 19 -18.97 7.13 12.02
CA GLU A 19 -20.25 7.84 12.04
C GLU A 19 -21.29 7.31 11.02
N LYS A 20 -20.99 6.18 10.34
CA LYS A 20 -21.84 5.49 9.36
C LYS A 20 -22.07 6.27 8.05
N SER A 21 -21.14 7.12 7.63
CA SER A 21 -21.19 7.75 6.32
C SER A 21 -20.86 6.73 5.22
N GLU A 22 -21.84 6.43 4.36
CA GLU A 22 -21.65 5.57 3.18
C GLU A 22 -20.74 6.23 2.15
N GLU A 23 -20.89 7.55 1.95
CA GLU A 23 -20.08 8.32 1.02
C GLU A 23 -18.56 8.26 1.39
N ALA A 24 -18.23 8.41 2.67
CA ALA A 24 -16.86 8.29 3.12
C ALA A 24 -16.28 6.89 2.88
N SER A 25 -17.11 5.85 2.99
CA SER A 25 -16.73 4.48 2.68
C SER A 25 -16.44 4.28 1.19
N GLU A 26 -17.25 4.85 0.31
CA GLU A 26 -17.05 4.80 -1.14
C GLU A 26 -15.76 5.54 -1.54
N ILE A 27 -15.55 6.74 -1.01
CA ILE A 27 -14.33 7.52 -1.26
C ILE A 27 -13.09 6.75 -0.82
N LEU A 28 -13.11 6.13 0.37
CA LEU A 28 -12.00 5.33 0.86
C LEU A 28 -11.75 4.11 -0.04
N GLN A 29 -12.81 3.44 -0.49
CA GLN A 29 -12.70 2.30 -1.39
C GLN A 29 -12.09 2.71 -2.73
N GLU A 30 -12.55 3.79 -3.35
CA GLU A 30 -11.98 4.31 -4.60
C GLU A 30 -10.50 4.66 -4.45
N LYS A 31 -10.14 5.32 -3.35
CA LYS A 31 -8.76 5.69 -3.03
C LYS A 31 -7.85 4.46 -2.97
N TYR A 32 -8.29 3.42 -2.27
CA TYR A 32 -7.47 2.22 -2.07
C TYR A 32 -7.59 1.17 -3.18
N LEU A 33 -8.59 1.27 -4.05
CA LEU A 33 -8.76 0.40 -5.21
C LEU A 33 -7.52 0.41 -6.12
N ILE A 34 -6.92 1.57 -6.28
CA ILE A 34 -5.74 1.76 -7.11
C ILE A 34 -4.53 1.03 -6.47
N LEU A 35 -4.36 1.14 -5.15
CA LEU A 35 -3.32 0.41 -4.43
C LEU A 35 -3.48 -1.11 -4.59
N ILE A 36 -4.71 -1.61 -4.46
CA ILE A 36 -5.02 -3.03 -4.64
C ILE A 36 -4.65 -3.48 -6.06
N LYS A 37 -5.07 -2.73 -7.09
CA LYS A 37 -4.73 -3.02 -8.50
C LYS A 37 -3.22 -3.00 -8.75
N THR A 38 -2.52 -2.05 -8.15
CA THR A 38 -1.06 -1.96 -8.24
C THR A 38 -0.39 -3.19 -7.61
N LYS A 39 -0.85 -3.63 -6.43
CA LYS A 39 -0.32 -4.83 -5.77
C LYS A 39 -0.59 -6.11 -6.56
N ILE A 40 -1.76 -6.25 -7.17
CA ILE A 40 -2.08 -7.35 -8.09
C ILE A 40 -1.08 -7.40 -9.24
N LYS A 41 -0.75 -6.24 -9.84
CA LYS A 41 0.22 -6.15 -10.93
C LYS A 41 1.65 -6.45 -10.46
N GLU A 42 2.09 -5.88 -9.33
CA GLU A 42 3.42 -6.11 -8.76
C GLU A 42 3.67 -7.59 -8.43
N MET A 43 2.66 -8.27 -7.89
CA MET A 43 2.74 -9.70 -7.58
C MET A 43 2.54 -10.61 -8.80
N LYS A 44 2.45 -10.04 -10.00
CA LYS A 44 2.28 -10.75 -11.27
C LYS A 44 1.12 -11.76 -11.22
N ILE A 45 -0.01 -11.37 -10.62
CA ILE A 45 -1.20 -12.22 -10.54
C ILE A 45 -1.74 -12.46 -11.95
N PRO A 46 -1.99 -13.73 -12.36
CA PRO A 46 -2.52 -14.07 -13.65
C PRO A 46 -3.86 -13.38 -13.93
N TYR A 47 -4.10 -13.05 -15.19
CA TYR A 47 -5.26 -12.25 -15.62
C TYR A 47 -6.59 -12.84 -15.15
N ASP A 48 -6.76 -14.16 -15.32
CA ASP A 48 -7.95 -14.93 -14.93
C ASP A 48 -8.26 -14.90 -13.43
N LYS A 49 -7.29 -14.50 -12.59
CA LYS A 49 -7.41 -14.44 -11.12
C LYS A 49 -7.45 -13.02 -10.56
N ARG A 50 -7.24 -12.02 -11.40
CA ARG A 50 -7.17 -10.62 -10.93
C ARG A 50 -8.47 -10.16 -10.28
N SER A 51 -9.62 -10.61 -10.79
CA SER A 51 -10.94 -10.32 -10.23
C SER A 51 -11.06 -10.85 -8.80
N ASP A 52 -10.68 -12.10 -8.57
CA ASP A 52 -10.73 -12.75 -7.25
C ASP A 52 -9.84 -12.01 -6.25
N TYR A 53 -8.63 -11.62 -6.68
CA TYR A 53 -7.69 -10.87 -5.85
C TYR A 53 -8.16 -9.43 -5.57
N LEU A 54 -8.87 -8.82 -6.52
CA LEU A 54 -9.46 -7.51 -6.33
C LEU A 54 -10.54 -7.56 -5.26
N GLU A 55 -11.45 -8.53 -5.33
CA GLU A 55 -12.50 -8.76 -4.36
C GLU A 55 -11.93 -9.03 -2.96
N GLU A 56 -10.95 -9.92 -2.86
CA GLU A 56 -10.26 -10.23 -1.60
C GLU A 56 -9.50 -9.01 -1.05
N GLY A 57 -8.98 -8.15 -1.91
CA GLY A 57 -8.38 -6.88 -1.54
C GLY A 57 -9.39 -5.92 -0.91
N LEU A 58 -10.60 -5.80 -1.50
CA LEU A 58 -11.70 -4.97 -0.96
C LEU A 58 -12.22 -5.54 0.36
N ILE A 59 -12.38 -6.85 0.49
CA ILE A 59 -12.73 -7.51 1.75
C ILE A 59 -11.69 -7.21 2.82
N THR A 60 -10.40 -7.26 2.45
CA THR A 60 -9.30 -6.93 3.36
C THR A 60 -9.30 -5.45 3.76
N LEU A 61 -9.68 -4.54 2.86
CA LEU A 61 -9.84 -3.12 3.16
C LEU A 61 -10.95 -2.91 4.20
N ASN A 62 -12.12 -3.49 3.99
CA ASN A 62 -13.24 -3.40 4.93
C ASN A 62 -12.86 -3.97 6.31
N LYS A 63 -12.09 -5.06 6.35
CA LYS A 63 -11.53 -5.59 7.59
C LYS A 63 -10.55 -4.62 8.24
N ALA A 64 -9.67 -4.02 7.44
CA ALA A 64 -8.69 -3.05 7.94
C ALA A 64 -9.36 -1.84 8.57
N VAL A 65 -10.43 -1.30 7.97
CA VAL A 65 -11.22 -0.19 8.52
C VAL A 65 -11.75 -0.54 9.93
N LYS A 66 -12.29 -1.73 10.09
CA LYS A 66 -12.87 -2.19 11.37
C LYS A 66 -11.84 -2.48 12.46
N THR A 67 -10.61 -2.81 12.08
CA THR A 67 -9.57 -3.30 13.02
C THR A 67 -8.42 -2.31 13.19
N PHE A 68 -8.44 -1.20 12.49
CA PHE A 68 -7.40 -0.18 12.59
C PHE A 68 -7.46 0.52 13.95
N ASP A 69 -6.31 0.55 14.61
CA ASP A 69 -6.12 1.29 15.87
C ASP A 69 -4.99 2.31 15.66
N SER A 70 -5.36 3.58 15.64
CA SER A 70 -4.42 4.69 15.44
C SER A 70 -3.37 4.81 16.54
N LYS A 71 -3.60 4.20 17.71
CA LYS A 71 -2.64 4.15 18.81
C LYS A 71 -1.53 3.12 18.57
N LYS A 72 -1.85 2.06 17.82
CA LYS A 72 -0.92 0.93 17.54
C LYS A 72 -0.20 1.06 16.22
N SER A 73 -0.80 1.73 15.24
CA SER A 73 -0.26 1.86 13.89
C SER A 73 0.02 3.32 13.53
N SER A 74 1.13 3.54 12.79
CA SER A 74 1.57 4.90 12.41
C SER A 74 0.67 5.56 11.35
N SER A 75 0.05 4.76 10.45
CA SER A 75 -0.90 5.23 9.45
C SER A 75 -1.79 4.08 8.98
N PHE A 76 -3.00 4.41 8.56
CA PHE A 76 -3.92 3.45 7.96
C PHE A 76 -3.35 2.81 6.70
N TYR A 77 -2.70 3.62 5.85
CA TYR A 77 -2.03 3.14 4.65
C TYR A 77 -1.03 2.01 4.93
N SER A 78 -0.11 2.22 5.89
CA SER A 78 0.90 1.21 6.25
C SER A 78 0.25 -0.05 6.82
N TYR A 79 -0.77 0.12 7.64
CA TYR A 79 -1.52 -0.97 8.23
C TYR A 79 -2.23 -1.81 7.16
N PHE A 80 -3.00 -1.14 6.29
CA PHE A 80 -3.71 -1.83 5.21
C PHE A 80 -2.75 -2.51 4.23
N THR A 81 -1.67 -1.84 3.82
CA THR A 81 -0.67 -2.42 2.92
C THR A 81 -0.07 -3.71 3.50
N LEU A 82 0.20 -3.73 4.80
CA LEU A 82 0.69 -4.94 5.48
C LEU A 82 -0.34 -6.08 5.44
N LEU A 83 -1.61 -5.79 5.73
CA LEU A 83 -2.68 -6.78 5.69
C LEU A 83 -2.91 -7.30 4.28
N LEU A 84 -2.93 -6.41 3.29
CA LEU A 84 -3.11 -6.75 1.87
C LEU A 84 -1.98 -7.68 1.38
N ASN A 85 -0.73 -7.33 1.66
CA ASN A 85 0.43 -8.15 1.29
C ASN A 85 0.34 -9.55 1.93
N ARG A 86 0.01 -9.64 3.21
CA ARG A 86 -0.16 -10.93 3.90
C ARG A 86 -1.27 -11.75 3.24
N LYS A 87 -2.42 -11.13 3.00
CA LYS A 87 -3.57 -11.81 2.37
C LYS A 87 -3.21 -12.35 0.98
N PHE A 88 -2.55 -11.56 0.15
CA PHE A 88 -2.17 -11.97 -1.20
C PHE A 88 -1.11 -13.09 -1.18
N ILE A 89 -0.15 -13.03 -0.26
CA ILE A 89 0.83 -14.12 -0.08
C ILE A 89 0.11 -15.41 0.36
N ASP A 90 -0.85 -15.32 1.27
CA ASP A 90 -1.60 -16.50 1.72
C ASP A 90 -2.43 -17.11 0.61
N LEU A 91 -3.06 -16.29 -0.24
CA LEU A 91 -3.78 -16.75 -1.44
C LEU A 91 -2.83 -17.44 -2.44
N LEU A 92 -1.64 -16.86 -2.68
CA LEU A 92 -0.63 -17.48 -3.53
C LEU A 92 -0.15 -18.82 -2.97
N ARG A 93 0.11 -18.90 -1.67
CA ARG A 93 0.52 -20.15 -1.00
C ARG A 93 -0.56 -21.22 -1.06
N LYS A 94 -1.83 -20.84 -0.85
CA LYS A 94 -2.97 -21.75 -0.98
C LYS A 94 -3.04 -22.30 -2.39
N ARG A 95 -2.96 -21.45 -3.40
CA ARG A 95 -2.97 -21.83 -4.81
C ARG A 95 -1.82 -22.80 -5.15
N THR A 96 -0.61 -22.54 -4.66
CA THR A 96 0.57 -23.41 -4.90
C THR A 96 0.39 -24.79 -4.27
N ARG A 97 -0.33 -24.89 -3.14
CA ARG A 97 -0.66 -26.17 -2.51
C ARG A 97 -1.76 -26.92 -3.24
N ASP A 98 -2.80 -26.20 -3.70
CA ASP A 98 -3.96 -26.75 -4.38
C ASP A 98 -3.66 -27.15 -5.83
N SER A 99 -2.69 -26.48 -6.45
CA SER A 99 -2.16 -26.86 -7.75
C SER A 99 -0.92 -27.74 -7.55
N LYS A 100 -1.02 -29.03 -7.89
CA LYS A 100 0.15 -29.86 -8.21
C LYS A 100 0.80 -29.36 -9.50
N ILE A 101 1.22 -28.08 -9.53
CA ILE A 101 1.77 -27.48 -10.72
C ILE A 101 3.27 -27.73 -10.75
N VAL A 102 3.66 -28.50 -11.75
CA VAL A 102 4.95 -28.42 -12.41
C VAL A 102 5.27 -26.93 -12.60
N LEU A 103 6.36 -26.48 -12.01
CA LEU A 103 6.95 -25.16 -12.28
C LEU A 103 7.32 -25.14 -13.77
N VAL A 104 6.47 -24.58 -14.62
CA VAL A 104 6.82 -24.25 -15.98
C VAL A 104 7.56 -22.93 -15.94
N ASP A 105 8.84 -23.04 -16.17
CA ASP A 105 9.83 -21.98 -16.27
C ASP A 105 9.68 -21.23 -17.59
N ASN A 106 8.59 -20.48 -17.79
CA ASN A 106 8.45 -19.57 -18.93
C ASN A 106 7.51 -18.40 -18.59
N LEU A 107 8.10 -17.35 -18.04
CA LEU A 107 7.43 -16.10 -17.64
C LEU A 107 7.51 -15.01 -18.74
N ASN A 108 7.74 -15.36 -20.00
CA ASN A 108 7.98 -14.34 -21.03
C ASN A 108 6.79 -13.90 -21.88
N ASP A 109 5.58 -14.44 -21.69
CA ASP A 109 4.42 -14.13 -22.54
C ASP A 109 3.29 -13.35 -21.85
N TYR A 110 3.61 -12.37 -21.02
CA TYR A 110 2.58 -11.44 -20.59
C TYR A 110 2.62 -10.15 -21.41
N VAL A 111 1.69 -10.08 -22.35
CA VAL A 111 1.31 -8.86 -23.05
C VAL A 111 1.18 -7.72 -22.05
N VAL A 112 1.99 -6.70 -22.24
CA VAL A 112 1.89 -5.44 -21.49
C VAL A 112 0.64 -4.72 -22.01
N ASP A 113 -0.50 -4.98 -21.39
CA ASP A 113 -1.66 -4.14 -21.59
C ASP A 113 -1.31 -2.74 -21.08
N ASN A 114 -1.33 -1.79 -21.99
CA ASN A 114 -1.12 -0.36 -21.76
C ASN A 114 -2.25 0.19 -20.90
N TYR A 115 -2.29 -0.17 -19.64
CA TYR A 115 -3.07 0.59 -18.67
C TYR A 115 -2.27 1.85 -18.32
N ILE A 116 -2.87 2.96 -18.69
CA ILE A 116 -2.49 4.33 -18.40
C ILE A 116 -1.72 4.38 -17.06
N LYS A 117 -0.49 4.87 -17.12
CA LYS A 117 0.24 5.35 -15.95
C LYS A 117 -0.55 6.53 -15.39
N GLU A 118 -1.57 6.28 -14.60
CA GLU A 118 -2.04 7.27 -13.66
C GLU A 118 -0.93 7.36 -12.62
N GLU A 119 -0.11 8.39 -12.74
CA GLU A 119 0.88 8.73 -11.72
C GLU A 119 0.13 8.90 -10.42
N PHE A 120 0.37 7.98 -9.49
CA PHE A 120 -0.01 8.15 -8.12
C PHE A 120 0.84 9.29 -7.57
N VAL A 121 0.29 10.49 -7.57
CA VAL A 121 0.85 11.58 -6.77
C VAL A 121 0.45 11.30 -5.33
N PHE A 122 1.25 10.46 -4.65
CA PHE A 122 1.31 10.54 -3.20
C PHE A 122 1.81 11.94 -2.89
N GLU A 123 1.03 12.73 -2.17
CA GLU A 123 1.57 13.93 -1.55
C GLU A 123 2.73 13.48 -0.65
N GLU A 124 3.92 13.59 -1.19
CA GLU A 124 5.13 13.35 -0.42
C GLU A 124 5.10 14.32 0.75
N PRO A 125 5.28 13.84 1.97
CA PRO A 125 5.34 14.73 3.10
C PRO A 125 6.38 15.82 2.82
N LEU A 126 5.96 17.07 2.67
CA LEU A 126 6.78 18.23 2.29
C LEU A 126 8.05 18.42 3.15
N TYR A 127 8.12 17.77 4.30
CA TYR A 127 9.18 17.86 5.29
C TYR A 127 10.23 16.74 5.24
N LEU A 128 10.14 15.84 4.26
CA LEU A 128 11.15 14.80 4.05
C LEU A 128 12.28 15.30 3.15
N SER A 129 13.53 14.92 3.47
CA SER A 129 14.67 15.14 2.57
C SER A 129 14.56 14.22 1.34
N ASN A 130 15.29 14.53 0.26
CA ASN A 130 15.23 13.73 -0.98
C ASN A 130 15.51 12.24 -0.74
N ILE A 131 16.53 11.92 0.08
CA ILE A 131 16.84 10.53 0.45
C ILE A 131 15.71 9.90 1.27
N GLU A 132 15.10 10.66 2.18
CA GLU A 132 13.97 10.16 2.98
C GLU A 132 12.72 9.92 2.11
N LYS A 133 12.50 10.74 1.07
CA LYS A 133 11.42 10.55 0.10
C LYS A 133 11.61 9.28 -0.71
N GLU A 134 12.82 9.03 -1.21
CA GLU A 134 13.13 7.79 -1.92
C GLU A 134 12.96 6.55 -1.03
N ILE A 135 13.50 6.59 0.19
CA ILE A 135 13.34 5.51 1.15
C ILE A 135 11.86 5.32 1.52
N PHE A 136 11.11 6.41 1.66
CA PHE A 136 9.66 6.36 1.89
C PHE A 136 8.94 5.65 0.73
N LYS A 137 9.22 6.06 -0.51
CA LYS A 137 8.66 5.45 -1.72
C LYS A 137 8.98 3.96 -1.78
N LEU A 138 10.25 3.60 -1.69
CA LEU A 138 10.69 2.22 -1.80
C LEU A 138 10.15 1.33 -0.67
N LYS A 139 10.08 1.86 0.56
CA LYS A 139 9.68 1.08 1.72
C LYS A 139 8.18 1.00 1.92
N PHE A 140 7.47 2.12 1.79
CA PHE A 140 6.07 2.22 2.16
C PHE A 140 5.13 2.10 0.95
N ILE A 141 5.58 2.51 -0.23
CA ILE A 141 4.80 2.41 -1.47
C ILE A 141 5.11 1.09 -2.18
N GLU A 142 6.40 0.79 -2.38
CA GLU A 142 6.84 -0.41 -3.10
C GLU A 142 7.01 -1.64 -2.21
N GLY A 143 6.98 -1.48 -0.88
CA GLY A 143 7.05 -2.59 0.08
C GLY A 143 8.42 -3.29 0.17
N LYS A 144 9.48 -2.64 -0.32
CA LYS A 144 10.84 -3.21 -0.29
C LYS A 144 11.38 -3.35 1.12
N THR A 145 12.18 -4.39 1.34
CA THR A 145 12.89 -4.59 2.60
C THR A 145 14.04 -3.59 2.75
N SER A 146 14.44 -3.29 3.98
CA SER A 146 15.58 -2.38 4.22
C SER A 146 16.88 -2.85 3.58
N LYS A 147 17.05 -4.16 3.39
CA LYS A 147 18.21 -4.73 2.68
C LYS A 147 18.17 -4.43 1.19
N GLN A 148 17.00 -4.59 0.55
CA GLN A 148 16.79 -4.27 -0.87
C GLN A 148 16.98 -2.78 -1.15
N ILE A 149 16.43 -1.92 -0.27
CA ILE A 149 16.59 -0.46 -0.36
C ILE A 149 18.06 -0.05 -0.23
N ALA A 150 18.79 -0.65 0.71
CA ALA A 150 20.21 -0.40 0.91
C ALA A 150 21.04 -0.75 -0.34
N LEU A 151 20.68 -1.84 -1.00
CA LEU A 151 21.35 -2.30 -2.22
C LEU A 151 21.02 -1.41 -3.42
N GLU A 152 19.76 -1.00 -3.57
CA GLU A 152 19.26 -0.20 -4.69
C GLU A 152 19.73 1.26 -4.64
N LEU A 153 19.80 1.83 -3.43
CA LEU A 153 20.29 3.20 -3.24
C LEU A 153 21.78 3.27 -2.95
N GLU A 154 22.49 2.13 -3.00
CA GLU A 154 23.92 2.04 -2.67
C GLU A 154 24.27 2.65 -1.30
N LEU A 155 23.37 2.50 -0.34
CA LEU A 155 23.51 3.06 1.00
C LEU A 155 23.80 1.97 2.04
N PRO A 156 24.61 2.28 3.07
CA PRO A 156 24.74 1.38 4.21
C PRO A 156 23.36 1.12 4.85
N ILE A 157 23.05 -0.13 5.14
CA ILE A 157 21.76 -0.54 5.73
C ILE A 157 21.41 0.26 7.00
N LYS A 158 22.42 0.66 7.77
CA LYS A 158 22.27 1.51 8.96
C LYS A 158 21.63 2.85 8.61
N LYS A 159 22.05 3.50 7.51
CA LYS A 159 21.46 4.75 7.04
C LYS A 159 19.99 4.59 6.65
N VAL A 160 19.61 3.45 6.06
CA VAL A 160 18.22 3.15 5.72
C VAL A 160 17.36 3.02 6.97
N TYR A 161 17.86 2.35 8.03
CA TYR A 161 17.16 2.27 9.31
C TYR A 161 17.00 3.64 9.97
N GLU A 162 18.08 4.41 10.05
CA GLU A 162 18.08 5.76 10.63
C GLU A 162 17.11 6.69 9.88
N ALA A 163 17.10 6.66 8.54
CA ALA A 163 16.17 7.43 7.73
C ALA A 163 14.71 6.98 7.97
N THR A 164 14.47 5.68 8.04
CA THR A 164 13.14 5.14 8.35
C THR A 164 12.63 5.63 9.71
N ASP A 165 13.50 5.68 10.72
CA ASP A 165 13.13 6.17 12.04
C ASP A 165 12.91 7.70 12.05
N ARG A 166 13.67 8.46 11.26
CA ARG A 166 13.41 9.90 11.07
C ARG A 166 12.08 10.14 10.38
N ILE A 167 11.75 9.40 9.33
CA ILE A 167 10.46 9.47 8.64
C ILE A 167 9.32 9.21 9.63
N LYS A 168 9.40 8.16 10.44
CA LYS A 168 8.39 7.84 11.44
C LYS A 168 8.22 8.95 12.49
N ARG A 169 9.33 9.55 12.94
CA ARG A 169 9.30 10.66 13.91
C ARG A 169 8.67 11.92 13.33
N LYS A 170 9.02 12.26 12.10
CA LYS A 170 8.46 13.41 11.38
C LYS A 170 6.96 13.22 11.16
N SER A 171 6.52 12.05 10.70
CA SER A 171 5.09 11.74 10.52
C SER A 171 4.27 11.84 11.82
N LYS A 172 4.87 11.51 12.97
CA LYS A 172 4.21 11.67 14.27
C LYS A 172 4.09 13.14 14.70
N LYS A 173 5.07 13.99 14.35
CA LYS A 173 5.09 15.40 14.74
C LYS A 173 3.98 16.18 14.03
N VAL A 174 3.84 16.02 12.72
CA VAL A 174 2.76 16.67 11.96
C VAL A 174 1.39 16.31 12.51
N ARG A 175 1.20 15.05 12.92
CA ARG A 175 -0.05 14.56 13.50
C ARG A 175 -0.42 15.20 14.85
N ASN A 176 0.56 15.75 15.58
CA ASN A 176 0.34 16.44 16.85
C ASN A 176 0.12 17.94 16.65
N ASP A 177 0.71 18.52 15.60
CA ASP A 177 0.55 19.94 15.27
C ASP A 177 -0.84 20.22 14.66
N ASP A 178 -1.46 19.23 13.99
CA ASP A 178 -2.83 19.30 13.47
C ASP A 178 -3.93 19.12 14.55
N LYS A 179 -3.55 18.88 15.80
CA LYS A 179 -4.48 18.70 16.93
C LYS A 179 -4.53 19.89 17.91
N ASN A 180 -3.78 20.94 17.65
CA ASN A 180 -3.83 22.20 18.38
C ASN A 180 -4.39 23.31 17.50
#